data_a489935822ca6625f4b0c88352f60358
#
_entry.id   a489935822ca6625f4b0c88352f60358
#
_cell.length_a   1.000
_cell.length_b   1.000
_cell.length_c   1.000
_cell.angle_alpha   90.00
_cell.angle_beta   90.00
_cell.angle_gamma   90.00
#
_symmetry.space_group_name_H-M   'P 1'
#
loop_
_entity.id
_entity.type
_entity.pdbx_description
1 polymer ?
#
loop_
_entity_poly.entity_id
_entity_poly.type
_entity_poly.pdbx_seq_one_letter_code
_entity_poly.pdbx_strand_id
1 'polypeptide(L)' 'MRNDVRERRVAKGLSQADLAHRVDVSRQTINSIETDRYTPSLPLAIAIARFFGVTVEEIFHADHN' A
#
# COMPACT_ATOMS: atom_id res chain seq x y z
N MET A 1 -1.38 -9.41 -5.77
CA MET A 1 -1.15 -9.69 -4.33
C MET A 1 -2.17 -8.92 -3.51
N ARG A 2 -2.89 -9.60 -2.63
CA ARG A 2 -3.88 -8.95 -1.79
C ARG A 2 -3.22 -8.10 -0.72
N ASN A 3 -3.90 -7.03 -0.33
CA ASN A 3 -3.36 -6.12 0.67
C ASN A 3 -4.48 -5.34 1.35
N ASP A 4 -4.13 -4.69 2.45
CA ASP A 4 -5.04 -3.88 3.24
C ASP A 4 -4.73 -2.38 3.11
N VAL A 5 -4.05 -1.97 2.04
CA VAL A 5 -3.61 -0.58 1.88
C VAL A 5 -4.79 0.38 1.91
N ARG A 6 -5.86 0.06 1.16
CA ARG A 6 -7.02 0.92 1.09
C ARG A 6 -7.68 1.10 2.45
N GLU A 7 -7.92 -0.01 3.16
CA GLU A 7 -8.57 0.01 4.47
C GLU A 7 -7.78 0.83 5.47
N ARG A 8 -6.46 0.64 5.48
CA ARG A 8 -5.60 1.39 6.40
C ARG A 8 -5.52 2.87 6.02
N ARG A 9 -5.50 3.16 4.73
CA ARG A 9 -5.50 4.54 4.24
C ARG A 9 -6.77 5.27 4.63
N VAL A 10 -7.92 4.63 4.39
CA VAL A 10 -9.23 5.21 4.71
C VAL A 10 -9.35 5.44 6.22
N ALA A 11 -8.87 4.49 7.02
CA ALA A 11 -8.89 4.62 8.48
C ALA A 11 -8.10 5.83 8.97
N LYS A 12 -7.07 6.26 8.22
CA LYS A 12 -6.30 7.47 8.54
C LYS A 12 -6.88 8.73 7.91
N GLY A 13 -7.97 8.61 7.16
CA GLY A 13 -8.58 9.76 6.49
C GLY A 13 -7.77 10.29 5.31
N LEU A 14 -6.95 9.46 4.68
CA LEU A 14 -6.07 9.88 3.59
C LEU A 14 -6.67 9.53 2.25
N SER A 15 -6.48 10.43 1.26
CA SER A 15 -6.77 10.12 -0.13
C SER A 15 -5.65 9.27 -0.73
N GLN A 16 -5.89 8.70 -1.91
CA GLN A 16 -4.83 8.01 -2.65
C GLN A 16 -3.68 8.97 -2.97
N ALA A 17 -4.00 10.20 -3.33
CA ALA A 17 -2.97 11.21 -3.61
C ALA A 17 -2.15 11.54 -2.37
N ASP A 18 -2.78 11.61 -1.20
CA ASP A 18 -2.07 11.87 0.05
C ASP A 18 -1.06 10.75 0.35
N LEU A 19 -1.50 9.51 0.25
CA LEU A 19 -0.60 8.37 0.50
C LEU A 19 0.53 8.34 -0.53
N ALA A 20 0.20 8.55 -1.81
CA ALA A 20 1.19 8.55 -2.88
C ALA A 20 2.29 9.57 -2.60
N HIS A 21 1.91 10.77 -2.16
CA HIS A 21 2.87 11.82 -1.80
C HIS A 21 3.78 11.37 -0.65
N ARG A 22 3.21 10.71 0.35
CA ARG A 22 3.95 10.27 1.54
C ARG A 22 5.00 9.20 1.23
N VAL A 23 4.74 8.35 0.24
CA VAL A 23 5.67 7.27 -0.14
C VAL A 23 6.35 7.54 -1.48
N ASP A 24 6.20 8.75 -2.00
CA ASP A 24 6.93 9.26 -3.17
C ASP A 24 6.67 8.47 -4.44
N VAL A 25 5.40 8.21 -4.72
CA VAL A 25 4.96 7.58 -5.97
C VAL A 25 3.75 8.32 -6.52
N SER A 26 3.28 7.95 -7.72
CA SER A 26 2.10 8.56 -8.30
C SER A 26 0.83 8.01 -7.65
N ARG A 27 -0.26 8.79 -7.72
CA ARG A 27 -1.58 8.34 -7.27
C ARG A 27 -2.00 7.08 -8.02
N GLN A 28 -1.68 7.01 -9.32
CA GLN A 28 -2.02 5.84 -10.13
C GLN A 28 -1.35 4.59 -9.59
N THR A 29 -0.12 4.69 -9.10
CA THR A 29 0.58 3.56 -8.49
C THR A 29 -0.18 3.06 -7.26
N ILE A 30 -0.62 3.96 -6.39
CA ILE A 30 -1.40 3.56 -5.22
C ILE A 30 -2.70 2.88 -5.64
N ASN A 31 -3.42 3.45 -6.61
CA ASN A 31 -4.64 2.84 -7.10
C ASN A 31 -4.39 1.42 -7.64
N SER A 32 -3.33 1.24 -8.40
CA SER A 32 -3.01 -0.07 -8.97
C SER A 32 -2.66 -1.09 -7.88
N ILE A 33 -1.99 -0.66 -6.82
CA ILE A 33 -1.70 -1.53 -5.69
C ILE A 33 -3.01 -1.93 -4.98
N GLU A 34 -3.88 -0.95 -4.71
CA GLU A 34 -5.13 -1.20 -3.97
C GLU A 34 -6.09 -2.10 -4.74
N THR A 35 -6.01 -2.11 -6.05
CA THR A 35 -6.88 -2.93 -6.90
C THR A 35 -6.22 -4.25 -7.31
N ASP A 36 -5.12 -4.62 -6.70
CA ASP A 36 -4.38 -5.86 -6.96
C ASP A 36 -3.85 -5.99 -8.39
N ARG A 37 -3.68 -4.87 -9.09
CA ARG A 37 -3.15 -4.88 -10.46
C ARG A 37 -1.64 -4.76 -10.51
N TYR A 38 -1.02 -4.36 -9.42
CA TYR A 38 0.40 -4.13 -9.35
C TYR A 38 0.92 -4.54 -7.99
N THR A 39 1.94 -5.38 -7.98
CA THR A 39 2.65 -5.77 -6.77
C THR A 39 3.81 -4.80 -6.58
N PRO A 40 3.87 -4.04 -5.49
CA PRO A 40 4.93 -3.07 -5.31
C PRO A 40 6.29 -3.73 -5.19
N SER A 41 7.34 -3.01 -5.58
CA SER A 41 8.70 -3.44 -5.29
C SER A 41 8.89 -3.57 -3.78
N LEU A 42 9.89 -4.32 -3.37
CA LEU A 42 10.16 -4.47 -1.93
C LEU A 42 10.41 -3.13 -1.24
N PRO A 43 11.24 -2.22 -1.81
CA PRO A 43 11.42 -0.92 -1.18
C PRO A 43 10.12 -0.14 -1.00
N LEU A 44 9.23 -0.17 -1.99
CA LEU A 44 7.95 0.53 -1.90
C LEU A 44 7.04 -0.14 -0.86
N ALA A 45 6.99 -1.47 -0.85
CA ALA A 45 6.22 -2.20 0.14
C ALA A 45 6.67 -1.86 1.57
N ILE A 46 7.98 -1.79 1.78
CA ILE A 46 8.55 -1.41 3.08
C ILE A 46 8.16 0.02 3.44
N ALA A 47 8.24 0.95 2.49
CA ALA A 47 7.87 2.35 2.74
C ALA A 47 6.41 2.48 3.15
N ILE A 48 5.51 1.77 2.46
CA ILE A 48 4.08 1.77 2.78
C ILE A 48 3.85 1.19 4.17
N ALA A 49 4.45 0.03 4.46
CA ALA A 49 4.29 -0.61 5.76
C ALA A 49 4.78 0.29 6.89
N ARG A 50 5.94 0.91 6.71
CA ARG A 50 6.50 1.84 7.71
C ARG A 50 5.62 3.05 7.92
N PHE A 51 5.04 3.57 6.85
CA PHE A 51 4.13 4.71 6.99
C PHE A 51 2.94 4.36 7.88
N PHE A 52 2.42 3.14 7.75
CA PHE A 52 1.30 2.69 8.58
C PHE A 52 1.74 2.09 9.91
N GLY A 53 3.04 1.98 10.17
CA GLY A 53 3.55 1.47 11.43
C GLY A 53 3.35 -0.03 11.60
N VAL A 54 3.37 -0.78 10.51
CA VAL A 54 3.15 -2.24 10.50
C VAL A 54 4.28 -2.90 9.72
N THR A 55 4.32 -4.24 9.78
CA THR A 55 5.26 -5.00 8.96
C THR A 55 4.69 -5.19 7.56
N VAL A 56 5.56 -5.53 6.60
CA VAL A 56 5.11 -5.83 5.24
C VAL A 56 4.10 -6.97 5.26
N GLU A 57 4.34 -7.99 6.05
CA GLU A 57 3.45 -9.17 6.11
C GLU A 57 2.08 -8.85 6.71
N GLU A 58 1.99 -7.80 7.52
CA GLU A 58 0.71 -7.39 8.10
C GLU A 58 -0.18 -6.68 7.08
N ILE A 59 0.40 -6.08 6.06
CA ILE A 59 -0.36 -5.27 5.11
C ILE A 59 -0.41 -5.90 3.71
N PHE A 60 0.60 -6.68 3.32
CA PHE A 60 0.64 -7.37 2.03
C PHE A 60 0.57 -8.88 2.26
N HIS A 61 -0.37 -9.53 1.60
CA HIS A 61 -0.67 -10.95 1.83
C HIS A 61 -0.37 -11.74 0.58
N ALA A 62 0.62 -12.63 0.67
CA ALA A 62 0.93 -13.51 -0.44
C ALA A 62 -0.21 -14.51 -0.63
N ASP A 63 -0.59 -14.72 -1.89
CA ASP A 63 -1.54 -15.76 -2.21
C ASP A 63 -0.84 -17.10 -2.15
N HIS A 64 -1.43 -18.03 -1.42
CA HIS A 64 -0.92 -19.39 -1.39
C HIS A 64 -2.05 -20.35 -1.09
N ASN A 65 -1.83 -21.55 -1.43
CA ASN A 65 -2.82 -22.60 -1.30
C ASN A 65 -2.53 -23.50 -0.13
#